data_a4b55772d5f7d6b2361443180fa1d4e8
#
_entry.id   a4b55772d5f7d6b2361443180fa1d4e8
#
_cell.length_a   1.000
_cell.length_b   1.000
_cell.length_c   1.000
_cell.angle_alpha   90.00
_cell.angle_beta   90.00
_cell.angle_gamma   90.00
#
_symmetry.space_group_name_H-M   'P 1'
#
loop_
_entity.id
_entity.type
_entity.pdbx_description
1 polymer ?
#
loop_
_entity_poly.entity_id
_entity_poly.type
_entity_poly.pdbx_seq_one_letter_code
_entity_poly.pdbx_strand_id
1 'polypeptide(L)'
;MRPAYAARRRRAGAPLNGLSRGFTLVEVMVALAIGVLILLALAIMFARNNSNQTELERTTRQLENGRFALDLLTEDIMHAGFYGDFNPDTMITASAYLTPGPCPATVTDLGWVTPGGGAAPSLPVAVQGIPAATPIGCGAAAADRQSGTQALSIRHAETSAVLTPASITPGNLYVQASRCKTDLSRILVGSATADFTLRLPACDAINVRVRRAVQRTYYIARCNDCATGDGIPTLRRLEWIDGQLRDTPLAEGVENLQLEFGIDDNGDGWPDQFVDAGDVTGVAPLLWTNVVAVRAHLLTRTTEPTAGYIDPRTYTIGAVVVTPADSYKRVLLSSTVRLHNVGGRRE
;
A
#
# COMPACT_ATOMS: atom_id res chain seq x y z
N MET A 1 -49.74 53.62 -75.34
CA MET A 1 -49.85 52.22 -75.61
C MET A 1 -49.76 51.45 -74.27
N ARG A 2 -50.87 50.88 -73.83
CA ARG A 2 -50.95 50.10 -72.62
C ARG A 2 -51.02 48.60 -72.97
N PRO A 3 -50.23 47.72 -72.32
CA PRO A 3 -50.46 46.27 -72.53
C PRO A 3 -51.44 45.72 -71.46
N ALA A 4 -52.24 44.78 -71.90
CA ALA A 4 -53.36 44.15 -71.24
C ALA A 4 -52.91 43.18 -70.12
N TYR A 5 -53.59 43.24 -68.97
CA TYR A 5 -53.47 42.30 -67.90
C TYR A 5 -54.25 41.01 -68.21
N ALA A 6 -53.52 39.88 -68.26
CA ALA A 6 -54.09 38.58 -68.33
C ALA A 6 -54.49 38.03 -66.98
N ALA A 7 -55.78 37.78 -66.76
CA ALA A 7 -56.30 37.21 -65.49
C ALA A 7 -55.97 35.72 -65.40
N ARG A 8 -55.16 35.37 -64.39
CA ARG A 8 -54.83 33.96 -64.03
C ARG A 8 -55.99 33.38 -63.21
N ARG A 9 -56.70 32.44 -63.86
CA ARG A 9 -57.75 31.66 -63.20
C ARG A 9 -57.12 30.83 -62.05
N ARG A 10 -57.56 30.99 -60.85
CA ARG A 10 -57.28 30.13 -59.72
C ARG A 10 -58.05 28.79 -59.95
N ARG A 11 -57.30 27.71 -60.04
CA ARG A 11 -57.88 26.35 -59.94
C ARG A 11 -58.25 26.14 -58.48
N ALA A 12 -59.51 25.88 -58.18
CA ALA A 12 -60.00 25.44 -56.89
C ALA A 12 -59.41 24.04 -56.60
N GLY A 13 -58.62 23.95 -55.56
CA GLY A 13 -58.13 22.67 -55.03
C GLY A 13 -59.30 21.85 -54.51
N ALA A 14 -59.41 20.64 -54.98
CA ALA A 14 -60.38 19.66 -54.47
C ALA A 14 -60.07 19.35 -52.98
N PRO A 15 -61.08 19.24 -52.13
CA PRO A 15 -60.82 18.81 -50.73
C PRO A 15 -60.38 17.35 -50.72
N LEU A 16 -59.19 17.08 -50.21
CA LEU A 16 -58.76 15.73 -49.84
C LEU A 16 -59.61 15.29 -48.64
N ASN A 17 -60.71 14.61 -48.92
CA ASN A 17 -61.44 13.84 -47.93
C ASN A 17 -60.56 12.68 -47.49
N GLY A 18 -59.65 12.93 -46.52
CA GLY A 18 -58.97 11.88 -45.85
C GLY A 18 -60.02 11.07 -45.05
N LEU A 19 -60.31 9.87 -45.49
CA LEU A 19 -61.06 8.88 -44.73
C LEU A 19 -60.28 8.60 -43.43
N SER A 20 -60.68 9.27 -42.35
CA SER A 20 -60.23 8.93 -41.00
C SER A 20 -60.79 7.53 -40.65
N ARG A 21 -59.99 6.48 -40.98
CA ARG A 21 -60.26 5.13 -40.50
C ARG A 21 -60.05 5.16 -39.00
N GLY A 22 -61.10 4.98 -38.19
CA GLY A 22 -60.96 4.77 -36.77
C GLY A 22 -60.23 3.48 -36.47
N PHE A 23 -59.38 3.49 -35.45
CA PHE A 23 -58.68 2.28 -35.02
C PHE A 23 -59.70 1.25 -34.49
N THR A 24 -59.48 0.00 -34.84
CA THR A 24 -60.27 -1.10 -34.28
C THR A 24 -59.81 -1.39 -32.85
N LEU A 25 -60.70 -1.88 -32.02
CA LEU A 25 -60.37 -2.24 -30.64
C LEU A 25 -59.22 -3.27 -30.57
N VAL A 26 -59.19 -4.19 -31.54
CA VAL A 26 -58.11 -5.20 -31.67
C VAL A 26 -56.75 -4.57 -31.99
N GLU A 27 -56.72 -3.57 -32.91
CA GLU A 27 -55.49 -2.85 -33.21
C GLU A 27 -54.90 -2.13 -32.00
N VAL A 28 -55.77 -1.49 -31.18
CA VAL A 28 -55.31 -0.84 -29.94
C VAL A 28 -54.80 -1.87 -28.93
N MET A 29 -55.50 -3.01 -28.78
CA MET A 29 -55.05 -4.09 -27.88
C MET A 29 -53.69 -4.66 -28.29
N VAL A 30 -53.49 -4.91 -29.60
CA VAL A 30 -52.20 -5.41 -30.14
C VAL A 30 -51.10 -4.36 -29.97
N ALA A 31 -51.39 -3.09 -30.29
CA ALA A 31 -50.42 -2.01 -30.10
C ALA A 31 -49.98 -1.83 -28.60
N LEU A 32 -50.95 -1.92 -27.68
CA LEU A 32 -50.65 -1.89 -26.23
C LEU A 32 -49.82 -3.10 -25.82
N ALA A 33 -50.16 -4.30 -26.28
CA ALA A 33 -49.42 -5.53 -25.96
C ALA A 33 -47.95 -5.43 -26.43
N ILE A 34 -47.74 -4.99 -27.69
CA ILE A 34 -46.39 -4.77 -28.23
C ILE A 34 -45.66 -3.65 -27.46
N GLY A 35 -46.35 -2.56 -27.15
CA GLY A 35 -45.79 -1.46 -26.37
C GLY A 35 -45.30 -1.91 -24.97
N VAL A 36 -46.10 -2.71 -24.27
CA VAL A 36 -45.71 -3.27 -22.94
C VAL A 36 -44.52 -4.22 -23.10
N LEU A 37 -44.45 -5.07 -24.11
CA LEU A 37 -43.30 -5.95 -24.34
C LEU A 37 -42.02 -5.18 -24.65
N ILE A 38 -42.09 -4.10 -25.43
CA ILE A 38 -40.94 -3.23 -25.69
C ILE A 38 -40.46 -2.53 -24.40
N LEU A 39 -41.40 -1.98 -23.63
CA LEU A 39 -41.08 -1.34 -22.36
C LEU A 39 -40.44 -2.32 -21.36
N LEU A 40 -40.94 -3.55 -21.30
CA LEU A 40 -40.35 -4.61 -20.47
C LEU A 40 -38.92 -4.94 -20.90
N ALA A 41 -38.70 -5.10 -22.20
CA ALA A 41 -37.37 -5.37 -22.77
C ALA A 41 -36.37 -4.22 -22.44
N LEU A 42 -36.81 -2.97 -22.62
CA LEU A 42 -36.01 -1.78 -22.27
C LEU A 42 -35.71 -1.71 -20.79
N ALA A 43 -36.69 -2.01 -19.91
CA ALA A 43 -36.50 -2.03 -18.47
C ALA A 43 -35.46 -3.09 -18.06
N ILE A 44 -35.53 -4.28 -18.62
CA ILE A 44 -34.54 -5.35 -18.36
C ILE A 44 -33.14 -4.93 -18.87
N MET A 45 -33.06 -4.34 -20.06
CA MET A 45 -31.78 -3.85 -20.59
C MET A 45 -31.18 -2.75 -19.72
N PHE A 46 -31.98 -1.81 -19.26
CA PHE A 46 -31.56 -0.74 -18.37
C PHE A 46 -31.05 -1.28 -17.01
N ALA A 47 -31.80 -2.22 -16.42
CA ALA A 47 -31.41 -2.86 -15.17
C ALA A 47 -30.06 -3.60 -15.31
N ARG A 48 -29.87 -4.36 -16.39
CA ARG A 48 -28.60 -5.06 -16.66
C ARG A 48 -27.44 -4.10 -16.90
N ASN A 49 -27.67 -3.01 -17.63
CA ASN A 49 -26.63 -2.00 -17.88
C ASN A 49 -26.18 -1.33 -16.58
N ASN A 50 -27.11 -0.99 -15.71
CA ASN A 50 -26.82 -0.39 -14.41
C ASN A 50 -26.04 -1.35 -13.49
N SER A 51 -26.44 -2.62 -13.47
CA SER A 51 -25.71 -3.68 -12.76
C SER A 51 -24.28 -3.86 -13.27
N ASN A 52 -24.07 -3.87 -14.58
CA ASN A 52 -22.74 -3.99 -15.18
C ASN A 52 -21.84 -2.79 -14.89
N GLN A 53 -22.38 -1.58 -14.89
CA GLN A 53 -21.63 -0.37 -14.51
C GLN A 53 -21.15 -0.45 -13.06
N THR A 54 -22.03 -0.80 -12.13
CA THR A 54 -21.67 -0.97 -10.72
C THR A 54 -20.55 -2.01 -10.51
N GLU A 55 -20.64 -3.13 -11.23
CA GLU A 55 -19.60 -4.16 -11.17
C GLU A 55 -18.25 -3.70 -11.76
N LEU A 56 -18.26 -2.93 -12.83
CA LEU A 56 -17.06 -2.33 -13.40
C LEU A 56 -16.41 -1.35 -12.42
N GLU A 57 -17.20 -0.48 -11.80
CA GLU A 57 -16.72 0.47 -10.78
C GLU A 57 -16.07 -0.25 -9.59
N ARG A 58 -16.72 -1.31 -9.07
CA ARG A 58 -16.17 -2.13 -7.98
C ARG A 58 -14.84 -2.78 -8.34
N THR A 59 -14.75 -3.36 -9.54
CA THR A 59 -13.54 -4.02 -10.02
C THR A 59 -12.42 -3.01 -10.26
N THR A 60 -12.74 -1.84 -10.82
CA THR A 60 -11.76 -0.76 -11.04
C THR A 60 -11.21 -0.26 -9.71
N ARG A 61 -12.07 0.03 -8.73
CA ARG A 61 -11.68 0.44 -7.39
C ARG A 61 -10.79 -0.62 -6.71
N GLN A 62 -11.14 -1.90 -6.83
CA GLN A 62 -10.34 -3.00 -6.31
C GLN A 62 -8.92 -3.00 -6.90
N LEU A 63 -8.79 -2.84 -8.23
CA LEU A 63 -7.50 -2.81 -8.92
C LEU A 63 -6.68 -1.58 -8.54
N GLU A 64 -7.31 -0.42 -8.43
CA GLU A 64 -6.67 0.83 -8.02
C GLU A 64 -6.15 0.72 -6.59
N ASN A 65 -6.97 0.26 -5.64
CA ASN A 65 -6.57 0.06 -4.25
C ASN A 65 -5.44 -0.97 -4.12
N GLY A 66 -5.51 -2.06 -4.89
CA GLY A 66 -4.48 -3.08 -4.88
C GLY A 66 -3.14 -2.58 -5.42
N ARG A 67 -3.15 -1.84 -6.54
CA ARG A 67 -1.94 -1.22 -7.10
C ARG A 67 -1.37 -0.17 -6.15
N PHE A 68 -2.20 0.70 -5.62
CA PHE A 68 -1.80 1.70 -4.64
C PHE A 68 -1.14 1.07 -3.41
N ALA A 69 -1.73 -0.01 -2.88
CA ALA A 69 -1.16 -0.76 -1.76
C ALA A 69 0.22 -1.34 -2.09
N LEU A 70 0.37 -1.92 -3.30
CA LEU A 70 1.62 -2.51 -3.76
C LEU A 70 2.69 -1.45 -4.01
N ASP A 71 2.32 -0.30 -4.58
CA ASP A 71 3.23 0.81 -4.86
C ASP A 71 3.75 1.43 -3.54
N LEU A 72 2.88 1.63 -2.54
CA LEU A 72 3.28 2.09 -1.21
C LEU A 72 4.29 1.15 -0.54
N LEU A 73 4.03 -0.16 -0.58
CA LEU A 73 4.95 -1.15 -0.03
C LEU A 73 6.28 -1.15 -0.79
N THR A 74 6.22 -1.08 -2.12
CA THR A 74 7.41 -1.07 -2.99
C THR A 74 8.29 0.14 -2.70
N GLU A 75 7.70 1.33 -2.60
CA GLU A 75 8.42 2.58 -2.31
C GLU A 75 9.12 2.50 -0.94
N ASP A 76 8.42 2.08 0.09
CA ASP A 76 8.99 1.99 1.44
C ASP A 76 10.08 0.91 1.54
N ILE A 77 9.88 -0.26 0.89
CA ILE A 77 10.90 -1.31 0.83
C ILE A 77 12.17 -0.82 0.12
N MET A 78 12.06 -0.03 -0.96
CA MET A 78 13.21 0.54 -1.65
C MET A 78 14.01 1.49 -0.76
N HIS A 79 13.38 2.18 0.17
CA HIS A 79 14.03 3.07 1.13
C HIS A 79 14.61 2.33 2.35
N ALA A 80 14.24 1.07 2.58
CA ALA A 80 14.71 0.30 3.72
C ALA A 80 16.24 0.30 3.84
N GLY A 81 16.75 0.47 5.05
CA GLY A 81 18.18 0.49 5.32
C GLY A 81 18.91 1.76 4.86
N PHE A 82 18.20 2.82 4.47
CA PHE A 82 18.82 4.12 4.25
C PHE A 82 19.14 4.79 5.59
N TYR A 83 20.41 5.06 5.85
CA TYR A 83 20.89 5.69 7.08
C TYR A 83 21.52 7.06 6.83
N GLY A 84 21.09 7.77 5.79
CA GLY A 84 21.71 9.03 5.37
C GLY A 84 23.07 8.80 4.70
N ASP A 85 24.04 9.65 5.04
CA ASP A 85 25.42 9.53 4.51
C ASP A 85 26.28 8.48 5.25
N PHE A 86 25.70 7.68 6.14
CA PHE A 86 26.36 6.63 6.90
C PHE A 86 26.35 5.30 6.16
N ASN A 87 27.51 4.67 5.99
CA ASN A 87 27.61 3.30 5.53
C ASN A 87 27.87 2.36 6.71
N PRO A 88 26.90 1.56 7.15
CA PRO A 88 27.05 0.67 8.27
C PRO A 88 28.05 -0.46 8.05
N ASP A 89 28.21 -0.96 6.81
CA ASP A 89 29.02 -2.15 6.51
C ASP A 89 30.51 -1.99 6.82
N THR A 90 30.96 -0.74 6.91
CA THR A 90 32.36 -0.42 7.25
C THR A 90 32.62 -0.28 8.75
N MET A 91 31.57 -0.21 9.58
CA MET A 91 31.69 0.19 10.99
C MET A 91 30.82 -0.62 11.95
N ILE A 92 29.86 -1.38 11.46
CA ILE A 92 28.91 -2.15 12.28
C ILE A 92 29.10 -3.63 11.98
N THR A 93 29.31 -4.41 13.02
CA THR A 93 29.28 -5.88 12.91
C THR A 93 27.82 -6.35 12.85
N ALA A 94 27.58 -7.49 12.24
CA ALA A 94 26.24 -8.07 12.14
C ALA A 94 25.57 -8.24 13.52
N SER A 95 26.33 -8.46 14.58
CA SER A 95 25.84 -8.57 15.96
C SER A 95 25.37 -7.25 16.58
N ALA A 96 25.69 -6.11 15.99
CA ALA A 96 25.25 -4.80 16.45
C ALA A 96 23.90 -4.37 15.85
N TYR A 97 23.34 -5.16 14.91
CA TYR A 97 21.99 -4.93 14.43
C TYR A 97 20.96 -5.46 15.43
N LEU A 98 19.88 -4.68 15.57
CA LEU A 98 18.76 -5.00 16.47
C LEU A 98 17.52 -5.36 15.63
N THR A 99 16.69 -6.22 16.19
CA THR A 99 15.36 -6.58 15.66
C THR A 99 14.26 -6.02 16.55
N PRO A 100 13.99 -4.69 16.51
CA PRO A 100 12.98 -4.07 17.35
C PRO A 100 11.60 -4.64 17.06
N GLY A 101 10.76 -4.70 18.10
CA GLY A 101 9.37 -5.08 17.93
C GLY A 101 8.61 -4.11 17.02
N PRO A 102 7.48 -4.56 16.43
CA PRO A 102 6.65 -3.73 15.56
C PRO A 102 5.91 -2.60 16.28
N CYS A 103 5.88 -2.65 17.62
CA CYS A 103 5.11 -1.79 18.49
C CYS A 103 6.01 -1.05 19.49
N PRO A 104 6.74 -0.02 19.05
CA PRO A 104 7.50 0.80 20.00
C PRO A 104 6.56 1.51 20.98
N ALA A 105 6.88 1.49 22.25
CA ALA A 105 6.20 2.26 23.28
C ALA A 105 6.97 3.57 23.60
N THR A 106 8.24 3.59 23.25
CA THR A 106 9.14 4.73 23.45
C THR A 106 10.08 4.88 22.25
N VAL A 107 10.75 6.01 22.15
CA VAL A 107 11.76 6.26 21.08
C VAL A 107 12.93 5.29 21.14
N THR A 108 13.26 4.76 22.33
CA THR A 108 14.35 3.79 22.50
C THR A 108 14.01 2.42 21.91
N ASP A 109 12.72 2.07 21.82
CA ASP A 109 12.26 0.82 21.27
C ASP A 109 12.39 0.75 19.74
N LEU A 110 12.71 1.88 19.09
CA LEU A 110 12.96 1.93 17.64
C LEU A 110 14.28 1.24 17.25
N GLY A 111 15.13 0.88 18.20
CA GLY A 111 16.36 0.14 17.97
C GLY A 111 17.52 0.94 17.37
N TRP A 112 17.45 2.26 17.40
CA TRP A 112 18.53 3.14 17.02
C TRP A 112 19.29 3.57 18.26
N VAL A 113 20.53 3.18 18.40
CA VAL A 113 21.32 3.45 19.60
C VAL A 113 22.69 4.00 19.22
N THR A 114 23.06 5.13 19.82
CA THR A 114 24.42 5.63 19.79
C THR A 114 25.04 5.41 21.18
N PRO A 115 25.92 4.43 21.35
CA PRO A 115 26.59 4.25 22.64
C PRO A 115 27.52 5.42 22.91
N GLY A 116 27.65 5.81 24.15
CA GLY A 116 28.64 6.79 24.60
C GLY A 116 30.07 6.28 24.42
N GLY A 117 31.07 7.21 24.38
CA GLY A 117 32.49 6.87 24.42
C GLY A 117 33.09 6.34 23.12
N GLY A 118 32.46 6.54 21.96
CA GLY A 118 33.01 6.15 20.64
C GLY A 118 32.84 4.66 20.30
N ALA A 119 32.03 3.92 21.03
CA ALA A 119 31.66 2.56 20.68
C ALA A 119 30.80 2.55 19.38
N ALA A 120 30.79 1.41 18.67
CA ALA A 120 30.01 1.26 17.44
C ALA A 120 28.50 1.43 17.74
N PRO A 121 27.76 2.15 16.86
CA PRO A 121 26.31 2.30 17.01
C PRO A 121 25.60 0.97 16.79
N SER A 122 24.43 0.81 17.43
CA SER A 122 23.49 -0.26 17.08
C SER A 122 22.38 0.33 16.20
N LEU A 123 22.05 -0.35 15.12
CA LEU A 123 21.02 0.04 14.18
C LEU A 123 19.92 -1.03 14.08
N PRO A 124 18.68 -0.66 13.79
CA PRO A 124 17.66 -1.65 13.51
C PRO A 124 17.92 -2.31 12.15
N VAL A 125 17.53 -3.59 12.01
CA VAL A 125 17.49 -4.24 10.69
C VAL A 125 16.57 -3.48 9.74
N ALA A 126 16.94 -3.41 8.47
CA ALA A 126 16.23 -2.63 7.46
C ALA A 126 14.78 -3.09 7.25
N VAL A 127 14.59 -4.40 7.19
CA VAL A 127 13.28 -5.05 7.07
C VAL A 127 13.17 -6.21 8.04
N GLN A 128 11.93 -6.51 8.43
CA GLN A 128 11.62 -7.66 9.28
C GLN A 128 10.20 -8.12 8.99
N GLY A 129 10.07 -9.36 8.56
CA GLY A 129 8.78 -10.03 8.43
C GLY A 129 8.28 -10.52 9.79
N ILE A 130 6.98 -10.45 9.99
CA ILE A 130 6.30 -10.97 11.17
C ILE A 130 5.38 -12.09 10.69
N PRO A 131 5.68 -13.36 11.02
CA PRO A 131 4.88 -14.50 10.61
C PRO A 131 3.40 -14.36 10.99
N ALA A 132 2.53 -15.04 10.27
CA ALA A 132 1.09 -15.00 10.52
C ALA A 132 0.71 -15.49 11.94
N ALA A 133 1.46 -16.45 12.46
CA ALA A 133 1.24 -17.00 13.79
C ALA A 133 1.75 -16.12 14.94
N THR A 134 2.59 -15.12 14.63
CA THR A 134 3.21 -14.23 15.64
C THR A 134 2.34 -12.98 15.84
N PRO A 135 1.83 -12.72 17.05
CA PRO A 135 1.09 -11.49 17.33
C PRO A 135 1.95 -10.24 17.10
N ILE A 136 1.35 -9.18 16.55
CA ILE A 136 2.05 -7.89 16.40
C ILE A 136 2.12 -7.09 17.71
N GLY A 137 1.31 -7.43 18.71
CA GLY A 137 1.44 -6.89 20.08
C GLY A 137 1.00 -5.44 20.28
N CYS A 138 0.42 -4.79 19.28
CA CYS A 138 0.12 -3.35 19.28
C CYS A 138 -1.33 -3.04 19.71
N GLY A 139 -1.77 -3.46 20.87
CA GLY A 139 -3.07 -3.09 21.41
C GLY A 139 -4.23 -3.43 20.45
N ALA A 140 -4.99 -2.41 20.01
CA ALA A 140 -6.12 -2.59 19.10
C ALA A 140 -5.71 -3.21 17.75
N ALA A 141 -4.58 -2.81 17.19
CA ALA A 141 -4.09 -3.37 15.92
C ALA A 141 -3.82 -4.89 16.02
N ALA A 142 -3.40 -5.39 17.18
CA ALA A 142 -3.24 -6.83 17.40
C ALA A 142 -4.57 -7.58 17.36
N ALA A 143 -5.63 -7.01 17.93
CA ALA A 143 -6.97 -7.58 17.95
C ALA A 143 -7.65 -7.56 16.58
N ASP A 144 -7.32 -6.55 15.76
CA ASP A 144 -7.95 -6.34 14.45
C ASP A 144 -7.19 -6.97 13.29
N ARG A 145 -5.99 -7.52 13.52
CA ARG A 145 -5.22 -8.20 12.48
C ARG A 145 -6.00 -9.36 11.88
N GLN A 146 -6.03 -9.40 10.54
CA GLN A 146 -6.60 -10.51 9.78
C GLN A 146 -5.76 -11.77 10.01
N SER A 147 -6.41 -12.87 10.38
CA SER A 147 -5.75 -14.14 10.61
C SER A 147 -5.12 -14.72 9.32
N GLY A 148 -4.00 -15.42 9.45
CA GLY A 148 -3.32 -16.04 8.32
C GLY A 148 -2.51 -15.06 7.45
N THR A 149 -2.44 -13.77 7.82
CA THR A 149 -1.66 -12.76 7.10
C THR A 149 -0.33 -12.48 7.79
N GLN A 150 0.70 -12.20 7.02
CA GLN A 150 1.98 -11.72 7.52
C GLN A 150 1.95 -10.20 7.72
N ALA A 151 2.95 -9.65 8.43
CA ALA A 151 3.17 -8.22 8.53
C ALA A 151 4.63 -7.89 8.24
N LEU A 152 4.91 -6.65 7.81
CA LEU A 152 6.23 -6.18 7.40
C LEU A 152 6.61 -4.92 8.17
N SER A 153 7.70 -4.98 8.92
CA SER A 153 8.33 -3.79 9.50
C SER A 153 9.48 -3.32 8.62
N ILE A 154 9.49 -2.02 8.32
CA ILE A 154 10.49 -1.34 7.49
C ILE A 154 11.10 -0.21 8.30
N ARG A 155 12.43 -0.04 8.20
CA ARG A 155 13.17 0.96 8.98
C ARG A 155 14.21 1.66 8.10
N HIS A 156 14.21 2.98 8.18
CA HIS A 156 15.14 3.83 7.45
C HIS A 156 15.20 5.24 8.06
N ALA A 157 16.15 6.06 7.66
CA ALA A 157 16.09 7.50 7.89
C ALA A 157 15.18 8.15 6.84
N GLU A 158 14.44 9.20 7.22
CA GLU A 158 13.54 9.93 6.31
C GLU A 158 14.27 10.39 5.04
N THR A 159 13.71 10.11 3.87
CA THR A 159 14.32 10.39 2.57
C THR A 159 13.89 11.74 2.00
N SER A 160 12.65 12.17 2.27
CA SER A 160 12.02 13.35 1.67
C SER A 160 12.46 14.68 2.28
N ALA A 161 12.80 14.70 3.57
CA ALA A 161 13.12 15.93 4.29
C ALA A 161 14.48 15.85 4.99
N VAL A 162 15.29 16.88 4.77
CA VAL A 162 16.49 17.15 5.57
C VAL A 162 16.15 18.30 6.51
N LEU A 163 16.20 18.03 7.80
CA LEU A 163 15.88 18.98 8.84
C LEU A 163 17.17 19.58 9.45
N THR A 164 17.04 20.69 10.13
CA THR A 164 18.10 21.20 11.02
C THR A 164 17.83 20.75 12.45
N PRO A 165 18.85 20.62 13.32
CA PRO A 165 18.62 20.29 14.72
C PRO A 165 17.66 21.23 15.45
N ALA A 166 17.55 22.49 15.01
CA ALA A 166 16.61 23.46 15.57
C ALA A 166 15.15 23.23 15.14
N SER A 167 14.91 22.39 14.11
CA SER A 167 13.58 22.12 13.53
C SER A 167 13.03 20.75 13.93
N ILE A 168 13.66 20.05 14.87
CA ILE A 168 13.21 18.72 15.33
C ILE A 168 11.94 18.84 16.18
N THR A 169 11.07 17.84 16.06
CA THR A 169 9.83 17.76 16.84
C THR A 169 10.05 16.81 18.04
N PRO A 170 9.69 17.22 19.26
CA PRO A 170 9.76 16.35 20.44
C PRO A 170 8.99 15.04 20.24
N GLY A 171 9.47 13.95 20.84
CA GLY A 171 8.84 12.64 20.72
C GLY A 171 9.27 11.83 19.50
N ASN A 172 9.99 12.43 18.56
CA ASN A 172 10.61 11.72 17.43
C ASN A 172 12.10 11.48 17.69
N LEU A 173 12.61 10.47 16.99
CA LEU A 173 14.04 10.17 16.97
C LEU A 173 14.62 10.65 15.65
N TYR A 174 15.83 11.19 15.69
CA TYR A 174 16.53 11.72 14.54
C TYR A 174 17.92 11.12 14.41
N VAL A 175 18.42 11.11 13.20
CA VAL A 175 19.72 10.57 12.82
C VAL A 175 20.54 11.67 12.17
N GLN A 176 21.77 11.85 12.61
CA GLN A 176 22.80 12.66 11.98
C GLN A 176 23.91 11.74 11.51
N ALA A 177 24.31 11.85 10.26
CA ALA A 177 25.42 11.10 9.67
C ALA A 177 26.55 12.03 9.22
N SER A 178 27.80 11.58 9.33
CA SER A 178 28.98 12.35 8.93
C SER A 178 29.99 11.51 8.19
N ARG A 179 30.71 12.18 7.27
CA ARG A 179 31.89 11.64 6.58
C ARG A 179 33.19 12.25 7.09
N CYS A 180 33.15 13.09 8.13
CA CYS A 180 34.34 13.68 8.73
C CYS A 180 35.20 12.59 9.37
N LYS A 181 36.49 12.48 8.96
CA LYS A 181 37.40 11.41 9.43
C LYS A 181 37.79 11.54 10.88
N THR A 182 37.66 12.73 11.46
CA THR A 182 38.07 13.02 12.84
C THR A 182 36.92 12.94 13.85
N ASP A 183 35.68 12.72 13.40
CA ASP A 183 34.57 12.43 14.30
C ASP A 183 34.72 11.02 14.88
N LEU A 184 34.56 10.88 16.18
CA LEU A 184 34.65 9.59 16.88
C LEU A 184 33.53 8.63 16.46
N SER A 185 32.33 9.17 16.22
CA SER A 185 31.20 8.42 15.67
C SER A 185 30.87 8.96 14.28
N ARG A 186 30.41 8.10 13.39
CA ARG A 186 29.95 8.48 12.02
C ARG A 186 28.45 8.69 11.95
N ILE A 187 27.75 8.29 12.99
CA ILE A 187 26.30 8.44 13.12
C ILE A 187 25.97 8.78 14.57
N LEU A 188 25.09 9.75 14.76
CA LEU A 188 24.47 10.06 16.05
C LEU A 188 22.98 9.91 15.92
N VAL A 189 22.37 9.42 16.97
CA VAL A 189 20.93 9.26 17.08
C VAL A 189 20.48 9.99 18.35
N GLY A 190 19.46 10.82 18.22
CA GLY A 190 19.02 11.65 19.35
C GLY A 190 17.62 12.22 19.14
N SER A 191 17.10 12.84 20.19
CA SER A 191 15.79 13.50 20.21
C SER A 191 15.86 14.98 20.63
N ALA A 192 17.07 15.46 20.97
CA ALA A 192 17.32 16.84 21.36
C ALA A 192 18.35 17.49 20.43
N THR A 193 18.26 18.81 20.25
CA THR A 193 19.18 19.59 19.40
C THR A 193 20.65 19.40 19.82
N ALA A 194 20.91 19.27 21.12
CA ALA A 194 22.25 19.10 21.67
C ALA A 194 22.92 17.75 21.34
N ASP A 195 22.12 16.75 20.90
CA ASP A 195 22.62 15.42 20.55
C ASP A 195 23.41 15.41 19.24
N PHE A 196 23.27 16.46 18.39
CA PHE A 196 23.77 16.49 17.02
C PHE A 196 25.02 17.36 16.87
N THR A 197 26.17 16.74 17.04
CA THR A 197 27.49 17.40 17.07
C THR A 197 28.45 17.00 15.95
N LEU A 198 28.02 16.10 15.03
CA LEU A 198 28.88 15.65 13.94
C LEU A 198 29.20 16.79 12.96
N ARG A 199 30.37 16.71 12.34
CA ARG A 199 30.89 17.74 11.45
C ARG A 199 30.63 17.43 9.97
N LEU A 200 30.75 18.46 9.15
CA LEU A 200 30.74 18.34 7.68
C LEU A 200 31.92 17.48 7.21
N PRO A 201 31.91 16.96 5.96
CA PRO A 201 33.00 16.14 5.43
C PRO A 201 34.39 16.80 5.49
N ALA A 202 34.46 18.12 5.41
CA ALA A 202 35.70 18.90 5.57
C ALA A 202 36.19 18.97 7.03
N CYS A 203 35.39 18.55 7.99
CA CYS A 203 35.64 18.60 9.43
C CYS A 203 35.82 20.01 10.01
N ASP A 204 35.37 21.04 9.34
CA ASP A 204 35.54 22.46 9.67
C ASP A 204 34.32 23.07 10.39
N ALA A 205 33.14 22.51 10.20
CA ALA A 205 31.91 23.02 10.79
C ALA A 205 30.96 21.88 11.19
N ILE A 206 30.02 22.16 12.09
CA ILE A 206 28.97 21.21 12.49
C ILE A 206 28.03 20.96 11.32
N ASN A 207 27.72 19.69 11.08
CA ASN A 207 26.74 19.29 10.09
C ASN A 207 25.32 19.57 10.63
N VAL A 208 24.65 20.54 10.01
CA VAL A 208 23.29 20.94 10.40
C VAL A 208 22.19 20.07 9.79
N ARG A 209 22.53 18.91 9.22
CA ARG A 209 21.56 18.02 8.56
C ARG A 209 21.21 16.86 9.47
N VAL A 210 19.94 16.73 9.80
CA VAL A 210 19.36 15.60 10.51
C VAL A 210 18.17 15.04 9.75
N ARG A 211 17.89 13.76 9.93
CA ARG A 211 16.76 13.05 9.33
C ARG A 211 15.98 12.31 10.40
N ARG A 212 14.67 12.29 10.31
CA ARG A 212 13.84 11.51 11.23
C ARG A 212 14.13 10.02 11.04
N ALA A 213 14.28 9.28 12.13
CA ALA A 213 14.30 7.82 12.12
C ALA A 213 12.86 7.32 11.92
N VAL A 214 12.65 6.49 10.93
CA VAL A 214 11.34 5.96 10.55
C VAL A 214 11.27 4.48 10.88
N GLN A 215 10.19 4.07 11.53
CA GLN A 215 9.76 2.68 11.63
C GLN A 215 8.29 2.61 11.23
N ARG A 216 7.99 1.82 10.20
CA ARG A 216 6.65 1.55 9.70
C ARG A 216 6.39 0.05 9.73
N THR A 217 5.22 -0.34 10.21
CA THR A 217 4.79 -1.74 10.17
C THR A 217 3.48 -1.82 9.41
N TYR A 218 3.51 -2.56 8.31
CA TYR A 218 2.36 -2.82 7.45
C TYR A 218 1.71 -4.15 7.84
N TYR A 219 0.40 -4.15 7.97
CA TYR A 219 -0.38 -5.35 8.31
C TYR A 219 -1.77 -5.27 7.69
N ILE A 220 -2.46 -6.40 7.60
CA ILE A 220 -3.86 -6.44 7.16
C ILE A 220 -4.76 -6.48 8.40
N ALA A 221 -5.68 -5.51 8.49
CA ALA A 221 -6.77 -5.55 9.45
C ALA A 221 -8.03 -6.15 8.79
N ARG A 222 -8.88 -6.76 9.61
CA ARG A 222 -10.18 -7.32 9.17
C ARG A 222 -11.26 -6.24 8.93
N CYS A 223 -10.94 -4.97 9.17
CA CYS A 223 -11.84 -3.82 9.13
C CYS A 223 -11.11 -2.58 8.62
N ASN A 224 -11.80 -1.72 7.89
CA ASN A 224 -11.33 -0.38 7.57
C ASN A 224 -11.63 0.58 8.73
N ASP A 225 -12.91 0.64 9.13
CA ASP A 225 -13.31 1.25 10.39
C ASP A 225 -13.50 0.16 11.45
N CYS A 226 -12.45 -0.05 12.25
CA CYS A 226 -12.46 -1.10 13.26
C CYS A 226 -13.28 -0.74 14.49
N ALA A 227 -13.69 0.52 14.69
CA ALA A 227 -14.61 0.91 15.75
C ALA A 227 -16.03 0.42 15.48
N THR A 228 -16.44 0.40 14.22
CA THR A 228 -17.76 -0.11 13.80
C THR A 228 -17.74 -1.59 13.41
N GLY A 229 -16.56 -2.11 13.05
CA GLY A 229 -16.39 -3.49 12.60
C GLY A 229 -17.04 -3.74 11.24
N ASP A 230 -16.75 -2.88 10.25
CA ASP A 230 -17.33 -2.88 8.91
C ASP A 230 -17.04 -4.12 8.06
N GLY A 231 -16.09 -4.97 8.49
CA GLY A 231 -15.72 -6.21 7.79
C GLY A 231 -15.00 -6.01 6.46
N ILE A 232 -14.51 -4.81 6.17
CA ILE A 232 -13.73 -4.49 4.97
C ILE A 232 -12.24 -4.69 5.27
N PRO A 233 -11.59 -5.78 4.79
CA PRO A 233 -10.18 -5.99 5.06
C PRO A 233 -9.35 -4.87 4.45
N THR A 234 -8.40 -4.35 5.21
CA THR A 234 -7.69 -3.12 4.86
C THR A 234 -6.21 -3.24 5.18
N LEU A 235 -5.35 -2.83 4.22
CA LEU A 235 -3.94 -2.61 4.51
C LEU A 235 -3.81 -1.39 5.41
N ARG A 236 -3.16 -1.56 6.56
CA ARG A 236 -2.93 -0.51 7.54
C ARG A 236 -1.44 -0.35 7.82
N ARG A 237 -1.07 0.83 8.33
CA ARG A 237 0.30 1.15 8.71
C ARG A 237 0.36 1.66 10.13
N LEU A 238 1.18 1.00 10.94
CA LEU A 238 1.64 1.52 12.22
C LEU A 238 2.91 2.33 11.99
N GLU A 239 2.95 3.54 12.49
CA GLU A 239 4.13 4.42 12.40
C GLU A 239 4.30 5.20 13.70
N TRP A 240 5.56 5.29 14.18
CA TRP A 240 5.90 6.12 15.32
C TRP A 240 6.05 7.57 14.88
N ILE A 241 5.18 8.45 15.36
CA ILE A 241 5.18 9.88 15.04
C ILE A 241 4.81 10.68 16.29
N ASP A 242 5.61 11.72 16.61
CA ASP A 242 5.35 12.70 17.67
C ASP A 242 5.10 12.04 19.04
N GLY A 243 5.90 11.03 19.35
CA GLY A 243 5.82 10.30 20.61
C GLY A 243 4.67 9.32 20.75
N GLN A 244 4.02 8.97 19.63
CA GLN A 244 2.88 8.07 19.62
C GLN A 244 2.96 7.08 18.47
N LEU A 245 2.46 5.87 18.69
CA LEU A 245 2.23 4.90 17.64
C LEU A 245 0.88 5.20 16.97
N ARG A 246 0.91 5.61 15.72
CA ARG A 246 -0.29 5.90 14.90
C ARG A 246 -0.63 4.71 14.02
N ASP A 247 -1.88 4.33 14.02
CA ASP A 247 -2.44 3.32 13.13
C ASP A 247 -3.32 3.99 12.06
N THR A 248 -2.93 3.84 10.80
CA THR A 248 -3.55 4.53 9.67
C THR A 248 -4.05 3.53 8.63
N PRO A 249 -5.33 3.54 8.25
CA PRO A 249 -5.83 2.78 7.11
C PRO A 249 -5.27 3.37 5.81
N LEU A 250 -4.85 2.50 4.88
CA LEU A 250 -4.21 2.90 3.62
C LEU A 250 -5.00 2.46 2.38
N ALA A 251 -5.38 1.19 2.29
CA ALA A 251 -6.06 0.64 1.13
C ALA A 251 -7.08 -0.42 1.52
N GLU A 252 -8.34 -0.14 1.19
CA GLU A 252 -9.47 -1.05 1.41
C GLU A 252 -9.44 -2.23 0.44
N GLY A 253 -10.03 -3.35 0.86
CA GLY A 253 -10.16 -4.55 0.04
C GLY A 253 -8.89 -5.38 -0.05
N VAL A 254 -7.81 -5.04 0.65
CA VAL A 254 -6.61 -5.88 0.75
C VAL A 254 -6.85 -6.95 1.82
N GLU A 255 -7.07 -8.20 1.38
CA GLU A 255 -7.50 -9.31 2.23
C GLU A 255 -6.34 -10.13 2.78
N ASN A 256 -5.25 -10.25 2.02
CA ASN A 256 -4.10 -11.05 2.44
C ASN A 256 -2.78 -10.41 1.99
N LEU A 257 -1.77 -10.55 2.83
CA LEU A 257 -0.38 -10.18 2.58
C LEU A 257 0.50 -11.36 2.96
N GLN A 258 1.28 -11.84 1.98
CA GLN A 258 2.33 -12.85 2.20
C GLN A 258 3.65 -12.30 1.65
N LEU A 259 4.74 -12.65 2.29
CA LEU A 259 6.07 -12.09 2.06
C LEU A 259 7.09 -13.22 1.94
N GLU A 260 7.99 -13.08 0.98
CA GLU A 260 9.19 -13.89 0.87
C GLU A 260 10.42 -12.97 0.88
N PHE A 261 11.44 -13.36 1.59
CA PHE A 261 12.67 -12.60 1.81
C PHE A 261 13.83 -13.20 1.03
N GLY A 262 14.41 -12.42 0.14
CA GLY A 262 15.58 -12.79 -0.65
C GLY A 262 16.84 -12.63 0.19
N ILE A 263 17.48 -13.75 0.49
CA ILE A 263 18.70 -13.83 1.29
C ILE A 263 19.90 -13.85 0.37
N ASP A 264 20.90 -13.03 0.69
CA ASP A 264 22.23 -12.98 0.07
C ASP A 264 23.17 -13.76 0.99
N ASP A 265 23.48 -15.00 0.61
CA ASP A 265 24.34 -15.91 1.37
C ASP A 265 25.83 -15.73 1.05
N ASN A 266 26.14 -15.26 -0.17
CA ASN A 266 27.51 -15.12 -0.69
C ASN A 266 28.10 -13.70 -0.54
N GLY A 267 27.25 -12.70 -0.24
CA GLY A 267 27.65 -11.32 0.00
C GLY A 267 27.83 -10.47 -1.27
N ASP A 268 27.26 -10.90 -2.41
CA ASP A 268 27.36 -10.17 -3.69
C ASP A 268 26.24 -9.14 -3.92
N GLY A 269 25.34 -9.00 -2.95
CA GLY A 269 24.23 -8.04 -2.98
C GLY A 269 23.01 -8.51 -3.76
N TRP A 270 22.99 -9.75 -4.25
CA TRP A 270 21.85 -10.36 -4.95
C TRP A 270 21.26 -11.51 -4.12
N PRO A 271 19.95 -11.78 -4.23
CA PRO A 271 19.35 -12.87 -3.49
C PRO A 271 19.71 -14.23 -4.11
N ASP A 272 20.30 -15.12 -3.31
CA ASP A 272 20.57 -16.52 -3.70
C ASP A 272 19.32 -17.39 -3.55
N GLN A 273 18.46 -17.09 -2.56
CA GLN A 273 17.22 -17.81 -2.27
C GLN A 273 16.14 -16.90 -1.72
N PHE A 274 14.90 -17.34 -1.81
CA PHE A 274 13.76 -16.71 -1.14
C PHE A 274 13.19 -17.63 -0.08
N VAL A 275 12.97 -17.10 1.12
CA VAL A 275 12.48 -17.81 2.30
C VAL A 275 11.29 -17.10 2.94
N ASP A 276 10.47 -17.83 3.68
CA ASP A 276 9.36 -17.26 4.46
C ASP A 276 9.87 -16.51 5.70
N ALA A 277 9.06 -15.60 6.24
CA ALA A 277 9.39 -14.85 7.46
C ALA A 277 9.67 -15.76 8.66
N GLY A 278 9.02 -16.93 8.73
CA GLY A 278 9.23 -17.94 9.78
C GLY A 278 10.63 -18.53 9.74
N ASP A 279 11.16 -18.74 8.55
CA ASP A 279 12.47 -19.35 8.35
C ASP A 279 13.61 -18.38 8.67
N VAL A 280 13.38 -17.06 8.44
CA VAL A 280 14.35 -16.01 8.82
C VAL A 280 14.47 -15.86 10.34
N THR A 281 13.39 -16.12 11.10
CA THR A 281 13.38 -15.95 12.58
C THR A 281 14.10 -17.04 13.34
N GLY A 282 14.37 -18.19 12.72
CA GLY A 282 14.97 -19.37 13.36
C GLY A 282 16.46 -19.23 13.73
N VAL A 283 17.18 -18.25 13.22
CA VAL A 283 18.64 -18.13 13.37
C VAL A 283 19.05 -16.68 13.60
N ALA A 284 18.90 -16.13 14.81
CA ALA A 284 19.48 -14.86 15.31
C ALA A 284 19.41 -13.62 14.36
N PRO A 285 19.66 -12.39 14.84
CA PRO A 285 19.59 -11.15 14.04
C PRO A 285 20.39 -11.16 12.74
N LEU A 286 21.33 -12.08 12.59
CA LEU A 286 22.23 -12.24 11.47
C LEU A 286 21.53 -12.46 10.11
N LEU A 287 20.43 -13.20 10.05
CA LEU A 287 19.76 -13.46 8.77
C LEU A 287 18.99 -12.24 8.26
N TRP A 288 18.38 -11.44 9.13
CA TRP A 288 17.71 -10.22 8.70
C TRP A 288 18.66 -9.18 8.08
N THR A 289 19.94 -9.21 8.45
CA THR A 289 20.96 -8.34 7.83
C THR A 289 21.30 -8.77 6.40
N ASN A 290 21.06 -10.03 6.06
CA ASN A 290 21.32 -10.60 4.74
C ASN A 290 20.10 -10.51 3.79
N VAL A 291 18.99 -9.94 4.23
CA VAL A 291 17.85 -9.69 3.34
C VAL A 291 18.18 -8.55 2.39
N VAL A 292 18.27 -8.85 1.10
CA VAL A 292 18.55 -7.89 0.01
C VAL A 292 17.37 -7.67 -0.93
N ALA A 293 16.32 -8.49 -0.81
CA ALA A 293 15.09 -8.35 -1.57
C ALA A 293 13.88 -8.78 -0.75
N VAL A 294 12.72 -8.22 -1.07
CA VAL A 294 11.42 -8.66 -0.53
C VAL A 294 10.48 -8.88 -1.70
N ARG A 295 9.82 -10.03 -1.71
CA ARG A 295 8.70 -10.31 -2.62
C ARG A 295 7.41 -10.21 -1.83
N ALA A 296 6.55 -9.29 -2.22
CA ALA A 296 5.25 -9.07 -1.60
C ALA A 296 4.13 -9.60 -2.49
N HIS A 297 3.23 -10.37 -1.90
CA HIS A 297 2.02 -10.89 -2.55
C HIS A 297 0.81 -10.32 -1.83
N LEU A 298 -0.05 -9.61 -2.57
CA LEU A 298 -1.30 -9.04 -2.08
C LEU A 298 -2.47 -9.72 -2.75
N LEU A 299 -3.37 -10.31 -1.97
CA LEU A 299 -4.69 -10.71 -2.44
C LEU A 299 -5.67 -9.59 -2.12
N THR A 300 -6.29 -9.02 -3.16
CA THR A 300 -7.32 -8.00 -3.02
C THR A 300 -8.68 -8.57 -3.36
N ARG A 301 -9.72 -8.09 -2.70
CA ARG A 301 -11.12 -8.42 -3.02
C ARG A 301 -11.95 -7.16 -3.21
N THR A 302 -13.10 -7.28 -3.86
CA THR A 302 -14.13 -6.22 -3.87
C THR A 302 -14.60 -5.95 -2.43
N THR A 303 -14.92 -4.71 -2.10
CA THR A 303 -15.42 -4.34 -0.77
C THR A 303 -16.86 -4.82 -0.52
N GLU A 304 -17.60 -5.07 -1.60
CA GLU A 304 -18.96 -5.57 -1.56
C GLU A 304 -19.09 -6.90 -2.33
N PRO A 305 -19.98 -7.81 -1.89
CA PRO A 305 -20.22 -9.06 -2.60
C PRO A 305 -20.94 -8.84 -3.94
N THR A 306 -20.67 -9.66 -4.93
CA THR A 306 -21.34 -9.69 -6.21
C THR A 306 -22.49 -10.68 -6.18
N ALA A 307 -23.71 -10.21 -6.41
CA ALA A 307 -24.89 -11.06 -6.37
C ALA A 307 -24.84 -12.18 -7.46
N GLY A 308 -25.08 -13.42 -7.02
CA GLY A 308 -25.05 -14.60 -7.90
C GLY A 308 -23.66 -15.05 -8.34
N TYR A 309 -22.60 -14.47 -7.78
CA TYR A 309 -21.22 -14.92 -7.99
C TYR A 309 -20.74 -15.76 -6.81
N ILE A 310 -19.97 -16.79 -7.11
CA ILE A 310 -19.18 -17.55 -6.14
C ILE A 310 -17.80 -17.67 -6.73
N ASP A 311 -16.76 -17.28 -6.00
CA ASP A 311 -15.38 -17.36 -6.47
C ASP A 311 -14.90 -18.83 -6.49
N PRO A 312 -14.72 -19.43 -7.67
CA PRO A 312 -14.33 -20.84 -7.78
C PRO A 312 -12.81 -21.01 -7.77
N ARG A 313 -12.05 -19.92 -7.69
CA ARG A 313 -10.60 -19.92 -7.90
C ARG A 313 -9.86 -20.28 -6.62
N THR A 314 -8.71 -20.91 -6.82
CA THR A 314 -7.69 -21.12 -5.79
C THR A 314 -6.54 -20.18 -6.06
N TYR A 315 -6.09 -19.48 -5.04
CA TYR A 315 -5.00 -18.52 -5.09
C TYR A 315 -3.80 -19.05 -4.32
N THR A 316 -2.65 -19.15 -5.00
CA THR A 316 -1.36 -19.45 -4.36
C THR A 316 -0.66 -18.13 -4.07
N ILE A 317 -0.47 -17.80 -2.80
CA ILE A 317 0.06 -16.53 -2.31
C ILE A 317 1.33 -16.84 -1.53
N GLY A 318 2.50 -16.84 -2.19
CA GLY A 318 3.71 -17.38 -1.59
C GLY A 318 3.52 -18.86 -1.23
N ALA A 319 3.77 -19.22 0.02
CA ALA A 319 3.58 -20.57 0.54
C ALA A 319 2.12 -20.91 0.93
N VAL A 320 1.21 -19.94 0.91
CA VAL A 320 -0.17 -20.10 1.38
C VAL A 320 -1.14 -20.30 0.21
N VAL A 321 -2.06 -21.27 0.36
CA VAL A 321 -3.12 -21.54 -0.62
C VAL A 321 -4.47 -21.15 -0.02
N VAL A 322 -5.22 -20.30 -0.74
CA VAL A 322 -6.54 -19.78 -0.32
C VAL A 322 -7.59 -20.16 -1.35
N THR A 323 -8.68 -20.78 -0.90
CA THR A 323 -9.85 -21.12 -1.73
C THR A 323 -11.09 -20.52 -1.06
N PRO A 324 -11.49 -19.28 -1.41
CA PRO A 324 -12.47 -18.51 -0.66
C PRO A 324 -13.90 -19.07 -0.69
N ALA A 325 -14.38 -19.50 -1.87
CA ALA A 325 -15.73 -20.03 -2.09
C ALA A 325 -16.86 -19.09 -1.60
N ASP A 326 -16.68 -17.78 -1.77
CA ASP A 326 -17.62 -16.71 -1.38
C ASP A 326 -17.98 -15.79 -2.55
N SER A 327 -18.77 -14.75 -2.31
CA SER A 327 -19.31 -13.87 -3.35
C SER A 327 -18.41 -12.66 -3.70
N TYR A 328 -17.16 -12.64 -3.27
CA TYR A 328 -16.23 -11.55 -3.59
C TYR A 328 -15.32 -11.90 -4.77
N LYS A 329 -15.13 -10.94 -5.67
CA LYS A 329 -14.13 -11.06 -6.75
C LYS A 329 -12.75 -10.72 -6.24
N ARG A 330 -11.73 -11.49 -6.64
CA ARG A 330 -10.36 -11.33 -6.16
C ARG A 330 -9.36 -11.17 -7.27
N VAL A 331 -8.28 -10.46 -6.97
CA VAL A 331 -7.09 -10.31 -7.81
C VAL A 331 -5.85 -10.48 -6.93
N LEU A 332 -4.91 -11.30 -7.42
CA LEU A 332 -3.60 -11.46 -6.82
C LEU A 332 -2.62 -10.52 -7.53
N LEU A 333 -1.92 -9.70 -6.75
CA LEU A 333 -0.86 -8.81 -7.20
C LEU A 333 0.43 -9.22 -6.50
N SER A 334 1.55 -9.16 -7.22
CA SER A 334 2.86 -9.51 -6.66
C SER A 334 3.94 -8.58 -7.20
N SER A 335 4.90 -8.21 -6.37
CA SER A 335 6.08 -7.46 -6.74
C SER A 335 7.30 -7.97 -5.99
N THR A 336 8.44 -7.99 -6.66
CA THR A 336 9.75 -8.25 -6.03
C THR A 336 10.54 -6.96 -6.02
N VAL A 337 10.97 -6.53 -4.85
CA VAL A 337 11.63 -5.26 -4.60
C VAL A 337 13.01 -5.50 -4.01
N ARG A 338 14.03 -4.95 -4.61
CA ARG A 338 15.40 -5.00 -4.10
C ARG A 338 15.63 -3.90 -3.07
N LEU A 339 16.31 -4.23 -1.98
CA LEU A 339 16.74 -3.28 -0.97
C LEU A 339 18.07 -2.64 -1.41
N HIS A 340 17.99 -1.57 -2.20
CA HIS A 340 19.17 -0.91 -2.78
C HIS A 340 20.17 -0.40 -1.72
N ASN A 341 19.67 0.01 -0.55
CA ASN A 341 20.53 0.48 0.54
C ASN A 341 21.18 -0.65 1.35
N VAL A 342 20.80 -1.90 1.10
CA VAL A 342 21.42 -3.08 1.72
C VAL A 342 22.27 -3.82 0.68
N GLY A 343 21.64 -4.32 -0.38
CA GLY A 343 22.33 -5.08 -1.42
C GLY A 343 23.34 -4.26 -2.21
N GLY A 344 23.01 -3.02 -2.61
CA GLY A 344 23.90 -2.14 -3.38
C GLY A 344 25.16 -1.66 -2.64
N ARG A 345 25.26 -1.88 -1.33
CA ARG A 345 26.50 -1.64 -0.58
C ARG A 345 27.47 -2.83 -0.62
N ARG A 346 26.99 -3.99 -1.03
CA ARG A 346 27.76 -5.23 -1.11
C ARG A 346 28.38 -5.46 -2.50
N GLU A 347 27.80 -4.80 -3.53
CA GLU A 347 28.38 -4.72 -4.88
C GLU A 347 29.66 -3.84 -4.84
#